data_53d5770ff5c8d4064a13ecb081c8034d
#
_entry.id   53d5770ff5c8d4064a13ecb081c8034d
#
_cell.length_a   1.000
_cell.length_b   1.000
_cell.length_c   1.000
_cell.angle_alpha   90.00
_cell.angle_beta   90.00
_cell.angle_gamma   90.00
#
_symmetry.space_group_name_H-M   'P 1'
#
loop_
_entity.id
_entity.type
_entity.pdbx_description
1 polymer ?
#
loop_
_entity_poly.entity_id
_entity_poly.type
_entity_poly.pdbx_seq_one_letter_code
_entity_poly.pdbx_strand_id
1 'polypeptide(L)'
;ERGAGVKREVVEYFAGIYSRHQRVIISYGLGITQHRNGTQSVQQLVNLLLMRGNMGRKGAGICPLRGHSNVQGDRSVGINEAPSEEFNLRLESYFGIKAPRQHGRSSVESIKAIEDKRARGLICMGGNLAVAMPDPLRTFPAMRRLELQVHIATKLNRSHLLAGKDTFLFPALGR
;
A
#
# COMPACT_ATOMS: atom_id res chain seq x y z
N GLU A 1 -8.92 25.70 15.69
CA GLU A 1 -9.44 26.04 14.35
C GLU A 1 -8.33 26.17 13.32
N ARG A 2 -7.28 26.97 13.57
CA ARG A 2 -6.18 27.21 12.61
C ARG A 2 -5.44 25.93 12.18
N GLY A 3 -5.29 24.96 13.08
CA GLY A 3 -4.57 23.71 12.78
C GLY A 3 -5.43 22.64 12.10
N ALA A 4 -6.73 22.66 12.30
CA ALA A 4 -7.64 21.63 11.80
C ALA A 4 -8.44 22.04 10.55
N GLY A 5 -8.46 23.35 10.21
CA GLY A 5 -9.24 23.87 9.10
C GLY A 5 -10.77 23.71 9.29
N VAL A 6 -11.22 23.41 10.51
CA VAL A 6 -12.63 23.16 10.84
C VAL A 6 -13.05 24.13 11.94
N LYS A 7 -14.24 24.71 11.81
CA LYS A 7 -14.80 25.61 12.82
C LYS A 7 -15.19 24.84 14.09
N ARG A 8 -15.09 25.52 15.23
CA ARG A 8 -15.42 24.96 16.54
C ARG A 8 -16.85 24.43 16.61
N GLU A 9 -17.79 25.17 16.05
CA GLU A 9 -19.21 24.81 16.04
C GLU A 9 -19.48 23.47 15.34
N VAL A 10 -18.70 23.17 14.28
CA VAL A 10 -18.80 21.89 13.57
C VAL A 10 -18.28 20.74 14.45
N VAL A 11 -17.22 20.97 15.20
CA VAL A 11 -16.67 19.96 16.14
C VAL A 11 -17.67 19.72 17.28
N GLU A 12 -18.25 20.77 17.85
CA GLU A 12 -19.25 20.68 18.92
C GLU A 12 -20.54 19.99 18.43
N TYR A 13 -20.98 20.30 17.21
CA TYR A 13 -22.12 19.62 16.58
C TYR A 13 -21.85 18.11 16.40
N PHE A 14 -20.68 17.75 15.88
CA PHE A 14 -20.26 16.34 15.75
C PHE A 14 -20.21 15.66 17.12
N ALA A 15 -19.58 16.29 18.11
CA ALA A 15 -19.50 15.75 19.46
C ALA A 15 -20.90 15.52 20.07
N GLY A 16 -21.83 16.43 19.80
CA GLY A 16 -23.22 16.29 20.20
C GLY A 16 -23.93 15.11 19.54
N ILE A 17 -23.69 14.87 18.24
CA ILE A 17 -24.19 13.67 17.54
C ILE A 17 -23.59 12.43 18.17
N TYR A 18 -22.25 12.37 18.27
CA TYR A 18 -21.53 11.24 18.80
C TYR A 18 -21.98 10.87 20.22
N SER A 19 -22.15 11.85 21.09
CA SER A 19 -22.56 11.65 22.51
C SER A 19 -23.96 11.09 22.67
N ARG A 20 -24.86 11.32 21.74
CA ARG A 20 -26.24 10.79 21.78
C ARG A 20 -26.36 9.35 21.30
N HIS A 21 -25.40 8.87 20.48
CA HIS A 21 -25.44 7.52 19.93
C HIS A 21 -24.71 6.53 20.83
N GLN A 22 -25.35 5.41 21.14
CA GLN A 22 -24.80 4.42 22.05
C GLN A 22 -23.96 3.35 21.36
N ARG A 23 -24.09 3.19 20.05
CA ARG A 23 -23.34 2.21 19.25
C ARG A 23 -22.74 2.92 18.05
N VAL A 24 -21.44 3.08 18.06
CA VAL A 24 -20.70 3.77 17.01
C VAL A 24 -19.59 2.87 16.51
N ILE A 25 -19.46 2.76 15.21
CA ILE A 25 -18.32 2.14 14.53
C ILE A 25 -17.52 3.25 13.85
N ILE A 26 -16.22 3.31 14.14
CA ILE A 26 -15.30 4.20 13.44
C ILE A 26 -14.54 3.39 12.39
N SER A 27 -14.75 3.73 11.12
CA SER A 27 -13.96 3.20 10.03
C SER A 27 -12.84 4.17 9.65
N TYR A 28 -11.64 3.67 9.47
CA TYR A 28 -10.49 4.46 8.98
C TYR A 28 -9.63 3.67 8.02
N GLY A 29 -8.88 4.36 7.18
CA GLY A 29 -7.98 3.76 6.20
C GLY A 29 -6.64 4.49 6.16
N LEU A 30 -5.96 4.38 5.03
CA LEU A 30 -4.61 4.91 4.83
C LEU A 30 -4.53 6.44 4.96
N GLY A 31 -5.63 7.16 4.73
CA GLY A 31 -5.71 8.60 4.95
C GLY A 31 -5.43 9.02 6.40
N ILE A 32 -5.62 8.12 7.38
CA ILE A 32 -5.27 8.35 8.79
C ILE A 32 -3.89 7.80 9.15
N THR A 33 -3.52 6.64 8.59
CA THR A 33 -2.29 5.93 9.01
C THR A 33 -1.04 6.40 8.27
N GLN A 34 -1.16 6.90 7.04
CA GLN A 34 -0.02 7.37 6.24
C GLN A 34 0.34 8.85 6.55
N HIS A 35 0.43 9.18 7.82
CA HIS A 35 0.82 10.47 8.32
C HIS A 35 1.93 10.33 9.36
N ARG A 36 2.71 11.39 9.56
CA ARG A 36 3.76 11.45 10.59
C ARG A 36 3.23 11.04 11.98
N ASN A 37 2.00 11.44 12.29
CA ASN A 37 1.33 11.16 13.55
C ASN A 37 0.24 10.08 13.41
N GLY A 38 0.35 9.18 12.44
CA GLY A 38 -0.68 8.17 12.15
C GLY A 38 -1.02 7.29 13.34
N THR A 39 -0.01 6.82 14.09
CA THR A 39 -0.22 6.03 15.31
C THR A 39 -1.01 6.78 16.35
N GLN A 40 -0.62 8.03 16.66
CA GLN A 40 -1.32 8.87 17.61
C GLN A 40 -2.77 9.18 17.17
N SER A 41 -2.97 9.40 15.88
CA SER A 41 -4.32 9.62 15.33
C SER A 41 -5.21 8.41 15.54
N VAL A 42 -4.73 7.19 15.28
CA VAL A 42 -5.48 5.95 15.56
C VAL A 42 -5.74 5.79 17.04
N GLN A 43 -4.77 6.08 17.91
CA GLN A 43 -4.96 6.05 19.37
C GLN A 43 -6.08 7.01 19.81
N GLN A 44 -6.18 8.21 19.24
CA GLN A 44 -7.28 9.14 19.56
C GLN A 44 -8.64 8.61 19.12
N LEU A 45 -8.73 7.93 17.97
CA LEU A 45 -9.97 7.28 17.55
C LEU A 45 -10.37 6.16 18.53
N VAL A 46 -9.41 5.38 18.99
CA VAL A 46 -9.64 4.33 19.99
C VAL A 46 -10.05 4.94 21.34
N ASN A 47 -9.37 5.99 21.79
CA ASN A 47 -9.72 6.70 23.03
C ASN A 47 -11.16 7.23 22.99
N LEU A 48 -11.57 7.81 21.85
CA LEU A 48 -12.94 8.30 21.67
C LEU A 48 -13.97 7.17 21.82
N LEU A 49 -13.68 5.99 21.26
CA LEU A 49 -14.55 4.82 21.40
C LEU A 49 -14.57 4.27 22.83
N LEU A 50 -13.42 4.25 23.50
CA LEU A 50 -13.31 3.78 24.89
C LEU A 50 -14.08 4.67 25.85
N MET A 51 -14.00 6.00 25.72
CA MET A 51 -14.73 6.95 26.56
C MET A 51 -16.25 6.75 26.52
N ARG A 52 -16.78 6.15 25.45
CA ARG A 52 -18.21 5.87 25.29
C ARG A 52 -18.58 4.39 25.43
N GLY A 53 -17.63 3.54 25.84
CA GLY A 53 -17.85 2.10 25.98
C GLY A 53 -18.20 1.42 24.65
N ASN A 54 -17.66 1.92 23.53
CA ASN A 54 -17.91 1.37 22.20
C ASN A 54 -16.89 0.28 21.79
N MET A 55 -15.94 -0.08 22.63
CA MET A 55 -15.04 -1.19 22.41
C MET A 55 -15.57 -2.46 23.09
N GLY A 56 -15.52 -3.60 22.38
CA GLY A 56 -16.03 -4.89 22.87
C GLY A 56 -17.56 -5.00 22.94
N ARG A 57 -18.29 -4.05 22.38
CA ARG A 57 -19.75 -4.01 22.37
C ARG A 57 -20.31 -4.42 21.02
N LYS A 58 -21.33 -5.27 20.97
CA LYS A 58 -21.97 -5.71 19.71
C LYS A 58 -22.53 -4.50 18.95
N GLY A 59 -22.14 -4.37 17.68
CA GLY A 59 -22.56 -3.26 16.80
C GLY A 59 -21.83 -1.94 17.07
N ALA A 60 -20.69 -1.98 17.75
CA ALA A 60 -19.82 -0.83 17.97
C ALA A 60 -18.36 -1.25 17.88
N GLY A 61 -17.43 -0.32 17.70
CA GLY A 61 -15.99 -0.58 17.70
C GLY A 61 -15.23 0.11 16.59
N ILE A 62 -14.04 -0.38 16.30
CA ILE A 62 -13.15 0.18 15.30
C ILE A 62 -13.00 -0.78 14.11
N CYS A 63 -13.05 -0.24 12.90
CA CYS A 63 -12.97 -1.00 11.66
C CYS A 63 -11.84 -0.44 10.77
N PRO A 64 -10.63 -0.96 10.88
CA PRO A 64 -9.56 -0.58 9.95
C PRO A 64 -9.85 -1.14 8.55
N LEU A 65 -10.00 -0.25 7.59
CA LEU A 65 -10.14 -0.60 6.19
C LEU A 65 -8.75 -0.83 5.61
N ARG A 66 -8.49 -2.05 5.24
CA ARG A 66 -7.19 -2.42 4.65
C ARG A 66 -7.18 -2.12 3.16
N GLY A 67 -5.98 -1.94 2.60
CA GLY A 67 -5.73 -1.94 1.17
C GLY A 67 -5.75 -3.36 0.61
N HIS A 68 -4.64 -3.85 0.12
CA HIS A 68 -4.52 -5.23 -0.36
C HIS A 68 -4.60 -6.25 0.80
N SER A 69 -5.10 -7.43 0.50
CA SER A 69 -5.46 -8.43 1.51
C SER A 69 -4.27 -9.03 2.26
N ASN A 70 -3.07 -9.02 1.70
CA ASN A 70 -1.91 -9.68 2.29
C ASN A 70 -0.59 -8.88 2.23
N VAL A 71 -0.64 -7.56 2.41
CA VAL A 71 0.57 -6.72 2.52
C VAL A 71 1.49 -7.19 3.66
N GLN A 72 0.92 -7.69 4.75
CA GLN A 72 1.70 -8.25 5.85
C GLN A 72 2.49 -9.50 5.40
N GLY A 73 1.88 -10.37 4.62
CA GLY A 73 2.56 -11.55 4.05
C GLY A 73 3.69 -11.15 3.11
N ASP A 74 3.47 -10.17 2.26
CA ASP A 74 4.52 -9.65 1.37
C ASP A 74 5.75 -9.21 2.17
N ARG A 75 5.55 -8.44 3.24
CA ARG A 75 6.63 -8.00 4.13
C ARG A 75 7.29 -9.16 4.86
N SER A 76 6.51 -10.15 5.32
CA SER A 76 7.02 -11.33 6.02
C SER A 76 7.91 -12.20 5.15
N VAL A 77 7.65 -12.28 3.84
CA VAL A 77 8.49 -13.02 2.89
C VAL A 77 9.59 -12.16 2.27
N GLY A 78 9.81 -10.95 2.78
CA GLY A 78 10.92 -10.09 2.39
C GLY A 78 10.69 -9.29 1.11
N ILE A 79 9.46 -9.14 0.61
CA ILE A 79 9.15 -8.21 -0.48
C ILE A 79 9.24 -6.79 0.07
N ASN A 80 10.45 -6.29 0.11
CA ASN A 80 10.85 -5.01 0.64
C ASN A 80 12.09 -4.54 -0.11
N GLU A 81 12.20 -3.24 -0.36
CA GLU A 81 13.34 -2.63 -1.02
C GLU A 81 14.61 -2.64 -0.15
N ALA A 82 14.48 -2.80 1.16
CA ALA A 82 15.58 -2.87 2.12
C ALA A 82 15.28 -3.88 3.24
N PRO A 83 15.37 -5.19 2.97
CA PRO A 83 15.22 -6.20 4.02
C PRO A 83 16.28 -6.03 5.12
N SER A 84 15.93 -6.39 6.36
CA SER A 84 16.89 -6.30 7.47
C SER A 84 18.06 -7.25 7.27
N GLU A 85 19.21 -6.92 7.84
CA GLU A 85 20.39 -7.79 7.79
C GLU A 85 20.11 -9.14 8.45
N GLU A 86 19.36 -9.17 9.54
CA GLU A 86 18.96 -10.41 10.21
C GLU A 86 18.15 -11.30 9.27
N PHE A 87 17.21 -10.73 8.51
CA PHE A 87 16.42 -11.47 7.51
C PHE A 87 17.34 -12.03 6.42
N ASN A 88 18.24 -11.21 5.89
CA ASN A 88 19.18 -11.61 4.85
C ASN A 88 20.08 -12.77 5.30
N LEU A 89 20.63 -12.70 6.52
CA LEU A 89 21.47 -13.77 7.07
C LEU A 89 20.69 -15.08 7.24
N ARG A 90 19.44 -15.03 7.69
CA ARG A 90 18.59 -16.23 7.79
C ARG A 90 18.29 -16.82 6.42
N LEU A 91 18.00 -15.97 5.43
CA LEU A 91 17.75 -16.39 4.05
C LEU A 91 18.97 -17.09 3.45
N GLU A 92 20.17 -16.53 3.65
CA GLU A 92 21.43 -17.08 3.21
C GLU A 92 21.72 -18.43 3.87
N SER A 93 21.53 -18.50 5.18
CA SER A 93 21.75 -19.74 5.93
C SER A 93 20.81 -20.87 5.51
N TYR A 94 19.56 -20.54 5.21
CA TYR A 94 18.55 -21.54 4.88
C TYR A 94 18.64 -22.02 3.42
N PHE A 95 18.88 -21.12 2.47
CA PHE A 95 18.86 -21.42 1.05
C PHE A 95 20.25 -21.58 0.42
N GLY A 96 21.34 -21.31 1.15
CA GLY A 96 22.69 -21.37 0.61
C GLY A 96 22.99 -20.35 -0.48
N ILE A 97 22.28 -19.22 -0.50
CA ILE A 97 22.41 -18.13 -1.47
C ILE A 97 23.06 -16.93 -0.82
N LYS A 98 23.58 -16.01 -1.63
CA LYS A 98 24.03 -14.70 -1.17
C LYS A 98 22.97 -13.65 -1.44
N ALA A 99 22.34 -13.13 -0.40
CA ALA A 99 21.33 -12.10 -0.52
C ALA A 99 21.98 -10.74 -0.88
N PRO A 100 21.36 -9.95 -1.79
CA PRO A 100 21.88 -8.63 -2.13
C PRO A 100 21.74 -7.65 -0.95
N ARG A 101 22.79 -6.84 -0.71
CA ARG A 101 22.80 -5.77 0.31
C ARG A 101 22.48 -4.40 -0.28
N GLN A 102 22.42 -4.32 -1.61
CA GLN A 102 22.05 -3.06 -2.26
C GLN A 102 20.58 -2.74 -2.03
N HIS A 103 20.30 -1.48 -1.75
CA HIS A 103 18.92 -0.99 -1.66
C HIS A 103 18.19 -1.24 -2.98
N GLY A 104 17.00 -1.81 -2.92
CA GLY A 104 16.11 -1.98 -4.06
C GLY A 104 15.54 -0.63 -4.53
N ARG A 105 14.47 -0.68 -5.30
CA ARG A 105 13.83 0.52 -5.84
C ARG A 105 12.36 0.57 -5.45
N SER A 106 11.91 1.73 -5.03
CA SER A 106 10.48 2.05 -4.95
C SER A 106 9.84 2.02 -6.35
N SER A 107 8.52 2.02 -6.42
CA SER A 107 7.80 2.03 -7.70
C SER A 107 8.20 3.23 -8.57
N VAL A 108 8.36 4.42 -7.97
CA VAL A 108 8.78 5.64 -8.69
C VAL A 108 10.22 5.51 -9.20
N GLU A 109 11.12 5.02 -8.38
CA GLU A 109 12.52 4.79 -8.76
C GLU A 109 12.66 3.71 -9.83
N SER A 110 11.76 2.72 -9.82
CA SER A 110 11.70 1.70 -10.87
C SER A 110 11.35 2.30 -12.23
N ILE A 111 10.36 3.19 -12.29
CA ILE A 111 10.03 3.91 -13.54
C ILE A 111 11.21 4.76 -14.01
N LYS A 112 11.85 5.51 -13.11
CA LYS A 112 13.07 6.26 -13.46
C LYS A 112 14.20 5.37 -13.98
N ALA A 113 14.39 4.21 -13.36
CA ALA A 113 15.41 3.26 -13.81
C ALA A 113 15.13 2.70 -15.21
N ILE A 114 13.86 2.53 -15.57
CA ILE A 114 13.45 2.13 -16.92
C ILE A 114 13.70 3.28 -17.91
N GLU A 115 13.33 4.49 -17.57
CA GLU A 115 13.60 5.69 -18.41
C GLU A 115 15.09 5.85 -18.71
N ASP A 116 15.93 5.64 -17.68
CA ASP A 116 17.39 5.73 -17.77
C ASP A 116 18.05 4.46 -18.37
N LYS A 117 17.26 3.48 -18.81
CA LYS A 117 17.74 2.18 -19.34
C LYS A 117 18.57 1.36 -18.33
N ARG A 118 18.51 1.69 -17.03
CA ARG A 118 19.15 0.92 -15.96
C ARG A 118 18.34 -0.32 -15.56
N ALA A 119 17.04 -0.34 -15.90
CA ALA A 119 16.18 -1.53 -15.82
C ALA A 119 15.59 -1.80 -17.21
N ARG A 120 15.76 -3.02 -17.70
CA ARG A 120 15.30 -3.43 -19.04
C ARG A 120 14.22 -4.50 -18.99
N GLY A 121 14.08 -5.17 -17.84
CA GLY A 121 13.05 -6.16 -17.58
C GLY A 121 12.16 -5.74 -16.42
N LEU A 122 10.89 -6.10 -16.48
CA LEU A 122 9.89 -5.84 -15.44
C LEU A 122 9.01 -7.08 -15.24
N ILE A 123 8.91 -7.54 -14.00
CA ILE A 123 7.96 -8.59 -13.60
C ILE A 123 6.90 -7.96 -12.71
N CYS A 124 5.65 -7.98 -13.16
CA CYS A 124 4.49 -7.50 -12.41
C CYS A 124 3.67 -8.67 -11.90
N MET A 125 3.50 -8.77 -10.59
CA MET A 125 2.63 -9.76 -9.97
C MET A 125 1.39 -9.07 -9.42
N GLY A 126 0.26 -9.24 -10.09
CA GLY A 126 -0.98 -8.53 -9.80
C GLY A 126 -0.90 -7.03 -10.12
N GLY A 127 -1.88 -6.28 -9.68
CA GLY A 127 -1.92 -4.84 -9.80
C GLY A 127 -2.09 -4.29 -11.23
N ASN A 128 -2.16 -2.97 -11.32
CA ASN A 128 -2.23 -2.21 -12.57
C ASN A 128 -1.23 -1.05 -12.49
N LEU A 129 0.05 -1.35 -12.64
CA LEU A 129 1.15 -0.40 -12.45
C LEU A 129 0.95 0.87 -13.28
N ALA A 130 0.50 0.74 -14.53
CA ALA A 130 0.30 1.86 -15.43
C ALA A 130 -0.64 2.94 -14.86
N VAL A 131 -1.67 2.52 -14.13
CA VAL A 131 -2.66 3.43 -13.53
C VAL A 131 -2.33 3.78 -12.08
N ALA A 132 -1.63 2.88 -11.39
CA ALA A 132 -1.22 3.12 -10.00
C ALA A 132 -0.11 4.17 -9.86
N MET A 133 0.68 4.38 -10.93
CA MET A 133 1.74 5.39 -10.93
C MET A 133 1.17 6.80 -11.12
N PRO A 134 1.75 7.80 -10.44
CA PRO A 134 1.20 9.16 -10.42
C PRO A 134 1.35 9.94 -11.74
N ASP A 135 2.29 9.54 -12.61
CA ASP A 135 2.61 10.26 -13.84
C ASP A 135 2.50 9.35 -15.08
N PRO A 136 1.33 9.31 -15.74
CA PRO A 136 1.12 8.52 -16.95
C PRO A 136 1.99 8.96 -18.14
N LEU A 137 2.33 10.24 -18.23
CA LEU A 137 3.13 10.78 -19.35
C LEU A 137 4.57 10.24 -19.31
N ARG A 138 5.07 9.88 -18.14
CA ARG A 138 6.35 9.22 -17.96
C ARG A 138 6.23 7.70 -17.95
N THR A 139 5.26 7.18 -17.18
CA THR A 139 5.08 5.75 -16.97
C THR A 139 4.79 4.98 -18.26
N PHE A 140 3.89 5.48 -19.11
CA PHE A 140 3.48 4.76 -20.32
C PHE A 140 4.61 4.63 -21.34
N PRO A 141 5.37 5.69 -21.68
CA PRO A 141 6.53 5.54 -22.54
C PRO A 141 7.62 4.67 -21.94
N ALA A 142 7.87 4.75 -20.62
CA ALA A 142 8.84 3.92 -19.95
C ALA A 142 8.49 2.44 -20.10
N MET A 143 7.26 2.05 -19.81
CA MET A 143 6.82 0.65 -19.94
C MET A 143 7.01 0.12 -21.37
N ARG A 144 6.67 0.90 -22.38
CA ARG A 144 6.85 0.49 -23.80
C ARG A 144 8.29 0.32 -24.24
N ARG A 145 9.26 0.88 -23.51
CA ARG A 145 10.70 0.75 -23.81
C ARG A 145 11.34 -0.50 -23.23
N LEU A 146 10.61 -1.25 -22.41
CA LEU A 146 11.13 -2.47 -21.80
C LEU A 146 11.45 -3.53 -22.86
N GLU A 147 12.54 -4.22 -22.66
CA GLU A 147 12.93 -5.37 -23.49
C GLU A 147 12.11 -6.60 -23.11
N LEU A 148 11.85 -6.78 -21.82
CA LEU A 148 11.07 -7.89 -21.29
C LEU A 148 10.02 -7.38 -20.29
N GLN A 149 8.77 -7.80 -20.49
CA GLN A 149 7.71 -7.65 -19.51
C GLN A 149 7.09 -9.01 -19.20
N VAL A 150 6.90 -9.30 -17.92
CA VAL A 150 6.17 -10.46 -17.47
C VAL A 150 5.06 -9.99 -16.55
N HIS A 151 3.83 -10.32 -16.89
CA HIS A 151 2.66 -10.01 -16.08
C HIS A 151 2.01 -11.30 -15.59
N ILE A 152 1.87 -11.44 -14.29
CA ILE A 152 1.09 -12.50 -13.64
C ILE A 152 -0.16 -11.83 -13.09
N ALA A 153 -1.33 -12.07 -13.69
CA ALA A 153 -2.51 -11.26 -13.42
C ALA A 153 -3.80 -12.09 -13.40
N THR A 154 -4.72 -11.68 -12.52
CA THR A 154 -6.04 -12.30 -12.40
C THR A 154 -7.04 -11.75 -13.40
N LYS A 155 -6.82 -10.53 -13.88
CA LYS A 155 -7.68 -9.84 -14.86
C LYS A 155 -6.83 -8.97 -15.79
N LEU A 156 -7.30 -8.80 -17.02
CA LEU A 156 -6.71 -7.85 -17.95
C LEU A 156 -6.88 -6.41 -17.44
N ASN A 157 -5.86 -5.60 -17.65
CA ASN A 157 -5.87 -4.20 -17.25
C ASN A 157 -5.00 -3.35 -18.19
N ARG A 158 -4.94 -2.04 -17.95
CA ARG A 158 -4.24 -1.08 -18.82
C ARG A 158 -2.74 -1.34 -18.95
N SER A 159 -2.09 -1.89 -17.93
CA SER A 159 -0.66 -2.21 -18.00
C SER A 159 -0.35 -3.19 -19.14
N HIS A 160 -1.24 -4.11 -19.44
CA HIS A 160 -1.07 -5.11 -20.49
C HIS A 160 -1.16 -4.53 -21.91
N LEU A 161 -1.70 -3.31 -22.07
CA LEU A 161 -1.74 -2.58 -23.33
C LEU A 161 -0.47 -1.76 -23.61
N LEU A 162 0.45 -1.73 -22.64
CA LEU A 162 1.72 -1.00 -22.73
C LEU A 162 2.87 -1.98 -22.96
N ALA A 163 2.70 -2.88 -23.92
CA ALA A 163 3.68 -3.91 -24.24
C ALA A 163 5.03 -3.31 -24.61
N GLY A 164 6.09 -3.93 -24.06
CA GLY A 164 7.47 -3.73 -24.48
C GLY A 164 7.83 -4.63 -25.68
N LYS A 165 9.11 -4.87 -25.89
CA LYS A 165 9.60 -5.71 -27.00
C LYS A 165 9.09 -7.15 -26.88
N ASP A 166 9.35 -7.79 -25.75
CA ASP A 166 8.90 -9.13 -25.43
C ASP A 166 7.98 -9.05 -24.20
N THR A 167 6.70 -9.40 -24.36
CA THR A 167 5.71 -9.29 -23.29
C THR A 167 4.96 -10.60 -23.11
N PHE A 168 4.99 -11.12 -21.88
CA PHE A 168 4.31 -12.35 -21.50
C PHE A 168 3.22 -12.05 -20.48
N LEU A 169 2.06 -12.64 -20.67
CA LEU A 169 0.93 -12.51 -19.78
C LEU A 169 0.49 -13.88 -19.29
N PHE A 170 0.71 -14.15 -18.01
CA PHE A 170 0.33 -15.38 -17.34
C PHE A 170 -0.95 -15.16 -16.52
N PRO A 171 -2.04 -15.89 -16.83
CA PRO A 171 -3.24 -15.83 -16.00
C PRO A 171 -2.99 -16.51 -14.65
N ALA A 172 -3.53 -15.92 -13.60
CA ALA A 172 -3.50 -16.47 -12.25
C ALA A 172 -4.90 -16.46 -11.64
N LEU A 173 -5.16 -17.39 -10.75
CA LEU A 173 -6.40 -17.39 -9.97
C LEU A 173 -6.35 -16.28 -8.92
N GLY A 174 -7.48 -15.64 -8.70
CA GLY A 174 -7.67 -14.75 -7.57
C GLY A 174 -7.77 -15.54 -6.27
N ARG A 175 -7.66 -14.81 -5.18
CA ARG A 175 -7.80 -15.33 -3.83
C ARG A 175 -9.27 -15.46 -3.45
#